data_b45b60a015490487da2205cd96b77040
#
_entry.id   b45b60a015490487da2205cd96b77040
#
_cell.length_a   1.000
_cell.length_b   1.000
_cell.length_c   1.000
_cell.angle_alpha   90.00
_cell.angle_beta   90.00
_cell.angle_gamma   90.00
#
_symmetry.space_group_name_H-M   'P 1'
#
loop_
_entity.id
_entity.type
_entity.pdbx_description
1 polymer ?
#
loop_
_entity_poly.entity_id
_entity_poly.type
_entity_poly.pdbx_seq_one_letter_code
_entity_poly.pdbx_strand_id
1 'polypeptide(L)'
;MRLLLTLSLAITAVAATPATAQEPAKWGTTLEFHTFSIIAVDPATKETGVAVTTRNPCVGNAVPWVRAGVGAVATQGGTRVEYGPELLDLLAKGVSPRESLDRLLAADQDRDRRQVGVIAIDGRSAQWTGAGQKGAESRGDWTAEVAGATFAVQGNSLVSPDVVKAVAANFQASEGSPRHLADRLIEALNAGQILGGDGRHGETQSAAVLVADPRPGLSRRPDGQTVNISVCEHPEPVRELRRIYDTASETLGFRVLEQPIGRDVLQLKIMLHALGLYRANDKEIDARAAQASLYTQDIVDAVDKFRAAQGWQTTVPGYVDAKTIERLWSRLEAAGKAVAIRRRLLDLQRVR
;
A
#
# COMPACT_ATOMS: atom_id res chain seq x y z
N MET A 1 -4.60 4.16 -85.72
CA MET A 1 -4.64 2.90 -85.02
C MET A 1 -4.07 3.16 -83.57
N ARG A 2 -4.98 3.38 -82.58
CA ARG A 2 -4.62 3.71 -81.19
C ARG A 2 -4.79 2.43 -80.37
N LEU A 3 -3.68 1.91 -79.83
CA LEU A 3 -3.68 0.79 -78.93
C LEU A 3 -4.04 1.31 -77.51
N LEU A 4 -5.14 0.81 -76.98
CA LEU A 4 -5.53 1.03 -75.57
C LEU A 4 -4.93 -0.14 -74.73
N LEU A 5 -3.94 0.19 -73.88
CA LEU A 5 -3.44 -0.73 -72.87
C LEU A 5 -4.37 -0.63 -71.64
N THR A 6 -5.09 -1.70 -71.35
CA THR A 6 -5.85 -1.86 -70.08
C THR A 6 -4.93 -2.44 -69.03
N LEU A 7 -4.63 -1.64 -68.01
CA LEU A 7 -3.87 -2.08 -66.85
C LEU A 7 -4.84 -2.70 -65.84
N SER A 8 -4.81 -4.02 -65.71
CA SER A 8 -5.60 -4.76 -64.69
C SER A 8 -4.88 -4.68 -63.34
N LEU A 9 -5.46 -3.95 -62.38
CA LEU A 9 -4.98 -3.84 -61.01
C LEU A 9 -5.53 -5.09 -60.25
N ALA A 10 -4.68 -6.08 -59.95
CA ALA A 10 -5.02 -7.18 -59.10
C ALA A 10 -4.96 -6.75 -57.61
N ILE A 11 -6.11 -6.56 -56.99
CA ILE A 11 -6.20 -6.31 -55.53
C ILE A 11 -6.09 -7.66 -54.83
N THR A 12 -4.93 -7.96 -54.29
CA THR A 12 -4.74 -9.07 -53.35
C THR A 12 -5.39 -8.70 -52.03
N ALA A 13 -6.55 -9.24 -51.75
CA ALA A 13 -7.18 -9.19 -50.45
C ALA A 13 -6.33 -10.02 -49.45
N VAL A 14 -5.56 -9.36 -48.62
CA VAL A 14 -4.94 -9.98 -47.43
C VAL A 14 -6.08 -10.33 -46.48
N ALA A 15 -6.44 -11.58 -46.38
CA ALA A 15 -7.36 -12.06 -45.35
C ALA A 15 -6.72 -11.84 -43.99
N ALA A 16 -7.19 -10.81 -43.26
CA ALA A 16 -6.85 -10.63 -41.86
C ALA A 16 -7.39 -11.88 -41.10
N THR A 17 -6.49 -12.71 -40.62
CA THR A 17 -6.85 -13.74 -39.65
C THR A 17 -7.47 -13.04 -38.43
N PRO A 18 -8.69 -13.42 -37.99
CA PRO A 18 -9.24 -12.87 -36.79
C PRO A 18 -8.23 -13.10 -35.68
N ALA A 19 -7.80 -12.02 -35.00
CA ALA A 19 -7.05 -12.14 -33.78
C ALA A 19 -7.96 -12.92 -32.82
N THR A 20 -7.60 -14.17 -32.54
CA THR A 20 -8.27 -14.92 -31.47
C THR A 20 -8.00 -14.16 -30.20
N ALA A 21 -9.07 -13.66 -29.56
CA ALA A 21 -8.95 -13.08 -28.24
C ALA A 21 -8.24 -14.12 -27.37
N GLN A 22 -7.13 -13.70 -26.75
CA GLN A 22 -6.40 -14.58 -25.87
C GLN A 22 -7.33 -14.90 -24.69
N GLU A 23 -7.72 -16.18 -24.59
CA GLU A 23 -8.50 -16.64 -23.43
C GLU A 23 -7.76 -16.25 -22.15
N PRO A 24 -8.45 -15.71 -21.13
CA PRO A 24 -7.82 -15.47 -19.83
C PRO A 24 -7.16 -16.76 -19.37
N ALA A 25 -5.90 -16.69 -18.97
CA ALA A 25 -5.23 -17.85 -18.41
C ALA A 25 -6.08 -18.40 -17.26
N LYS A 26 -6.44 -19.67 -17.32
CA LYS A 26 -7.10 -20.33 -16.18
C LYS A 26 -6.19 -20.16 -14.97
N TRP A 27 -6.71 -19.64 -13.88
CA TRP A 27 -6.00 -19.61 -12.62
C TRP A 27 -5.59 -21.05 -12.31
N GLY A 28 -4.31 -21.34 -12.50
CA GLY A 28 -3.81 -22.68 -12.24
C GLY A 28 -3.81 -22.99 -10.76
N THR A 29 -3.74 -24.25 -10.40
CA THR A 29 -3.63 -24.72 -9.02
C THR A 29 -2.31 -24.33 -8.34
N THR A 30 -1.40 -23.65 -9.04
CA THR A 30 -0.03 -23.34 -8.63
C THR A 30 0.28 -21.84 -8.64
N LEU A 31 -0.66 -20.99 -8.22
CA LEU A 31 -0.35 -19.59 -7.97
C LEU A 31 0.60 -19.47 -6.77
N GLU A 32 1.82 -18.99 -7.00
CA GLU A 32 2.81 -18.75 -5.96
C GLU A 32 3.07 -17.25 -5.87
N PHE A 33 2.65 -16.64 -4.75
CA PHE A 33 2.94 -15.25 -4.42
C PHE A 33 3.95 -15.23 -3.28
N HIS A 34 5.21 -15.06 -3.63
CA HIS A 34 6.29 -14.74 -2.70
C HIS A 34 6.18 -13.25 -2.35
N THR A 35 5.94 -12.93 -1.10
CA THR A 35 5.19 -11.74 -0.77
C THR A 35 5.45 -11.34 0.66
N PHE A 36 5.28 -10.08 0.99
CA PHE A 36 5.02 -9.68 2.36
C PHE A 36 3.73 -8.87 2.47
N SER A 37 3.04 -9.07 3.57
CA SER A 37 1.74 -8.47 3.84
C SER A 37 1.57 -8.13 5.31
N ILE A 38 0.68 -7.18 5.57
CA ILE A 38 0.18 -6.82 6.90
C ILE A 38 -1.34 -6.84 6.88
N ILE A 39 -1.93 -7.47 7.90
CA ILE A 39 -3.35 -7.39 8.25
C ILE A 39 -3.48 -6.63 9.56
N ALA A 40 -4.49 -5.78 9.70
CA ALA A 40 -4.67 -5.00 10.91
C ALA A 40 -6.13 -4.60 11.17
N VAL A 41 -6.38 -4.22 12.42
CA VAL A 41 -7.63 -3.62 12.88
C VAL A 41 -7.30 -2.31 13.59
N ASP A 42 -8.06 -1.26 13.31
CA ASP A 42 -8.05 -0.06 14.14
C ASP A 42 -9.04 -0.20 15.29
N PRO A 43 -8.59 -0.21 16.57
CA PRO A 43 -9.49 -0.44 17.70
C PRO A 43 -10.49 0.69 17.92
N ALA A 44 -10.20 1.91 17.47
CA ALA A 44 -11.06 3.08 17.64
C ALA A 44 -12.18 3.13 16.61
N THR A 45 -11.85 2.93 15.34
CA THR A 45 -12.80 3.01 14.22
C THR A 45 -13.45 1.67 13.88
N LYS A 46 -12.82 0.56 14.29
CA LYS A 46 -13.17 -0.80 13.90
C LYS A 46 -12.98 -1.08 12.40
N GLU A 47 -12.19 -0.26 11.74
CA GLU A 47 -11.72 -0.58 10.40
C GLU A 47 -10.87 -1.85 10.43
N THR A 48 -11.02 -2.68 9.42
CA THR A 48 -10.17 -3.85 9.17
C THR A 48 -9.48 -3.67 7.82
N GLY A 49 -8.19 -4.00 7.74
CA GLY A 49 -7.44 -3.75 6.53
C GLY A 49 -6.33 -4.75 6.27
N VAL A 50 -5.89 -4.77 5.02
CA VAL A 50 -4.76 -5.56 4.56
C VAL A 50 -3.98 -4.78 3.52
N ALA A 51 -2.65 -4.79 3.61
CA ALA A 51 -1.78 -4.30 2.56
C ALA A 51 -0.74 -5.38 2.22
N VAL A 52 -0.37 -5.44 0.94
CA VAL A 52 0.48 -6.49 0.39
C VAL A 52 1.30 -5.98 -0.78
N THR A 53 2.52 -6.49 -0.94
CA THR A 53 3.34 -6.30 -2.15
C THR A 53 4.12 -7.57 -2.49
N THR A 54 4.43 -7.74 -3.76
CA THR A 54 5.06 -8.93 -4.34
C THR A 54 5.76 -8.59 -5.65
N ARG A 55 6.59 -9.50 -6.16
CA ARG A 55 7.14 -9.44 -7.53
C ARG A 55 6.30 -10.19 -8.56
N ASN A 56 5.11 -10.64 -8.21
CA ASN A 56 4.13 -11.14 -9.17
C ASN A 56 3.15 -10.04 -9.56
N PRO A 57 2.55 -10.05 -10.75
CA PRO A 57 1.54 -9.08 -11.14
C PRO A 57 0.23 -9.28 -10.38
N CYS A 58 -0.54 -8.20 -10.21
CA CYS A 58 -1.93 -8.21 -9.73
C CYS A 58 -2.18 -8.94 -8.40
N VAL A 59 -1.31 -8.78 -7.41
CA VAL A 59 -1.42 -9.43 -6.09
C VAL A 59 -2.78 -9.18 -5.40
N GLY A 60 -3.39 -8.02 -5.69
CA GLY A 60 -4.69 -7.65 -5.14
C GLY A 60 -5.85 -8.57 -5.50
N ASN A 61 -5.69 -9.40 -6.55
CA ASN A 61 -6.73 -10.32 -7.00
C ASN A 61 -6.79 -11.62 -6.17
N ALA A 62 -5.75 -11.92 -5.38
CA ALA A 62 -5.63 -13.22 -4.73
C ALA A 62 -5.33 -13.17 -3.24
N VAL A 63 -4.43 -12.28 -2.80
CA VAL A 63 -3.88 -12.30 -1.45
C VAL A 63 -4.75 -11.59 -0.42
N PRO A 64 -5.24 -10.34 -0.64
CA PRO A 64 -5.89 -9.55 0.40
C PRO A 64 -7.41 -9.74 0.42
N TRP A 65 -7.97 -9.92 1.61
CA TRP A 65 -9.41 -10.07 1.84
C TRP A 65 -9.82 -9.31 3.09
N VAL A 66 -10.93 -8.58 3.01
CA VAL A 66 -11.51 -7.83 4.14
C VAL A 66 -13.02 -7.94 4.16
N ARG A 67 -13.61 -7.87 5.36
CA ARG A 67 -15.06 -7.76 5.54
C ARG A 67 -15.35 -6.87 6.73
N ALA A 68 -16.14 -5.83 6.51
CA ALA A 68 -16.54 -4.89 7.55
C ALA A 68 -17.21 -5.60 8.74
N GLY A 69 -16.78 -5.25 9.96
CA GLY A 69 -17.31 -5.84 11.19
C GLY A 69 -16.88 -7.27 11.47
N VAL A 70 -16.03 -7.87 10.62
CA VAL A 70 -15.57 -9.26 10.73
C VAL A 70 -14.07 -9.36 10.91
N GLY A 71 -13.28 -8.90 9.94
CA GLY A 71 -11.83 -9.03 9.99
C GLY A 71 -11.14 -8.92 8.63
N ALA A 72 -9.87 -9.34 8.60
CA ALA A 72 -9.03 -9.35 7.41
C ALA A 72 -8.21 -10.65 7.29
N VAL A 73 -7.89 -11.02 6.06
CA VAL A 73 -7.09 -12.20 5.73
C VAL A 73 -6.06 -11.85 4.66
N ALA A 74 -4.85 -12.39 4.80
CA ALA A 74 -3.84 -12.42 3.76
C ALA A 74 -3.44 -13.88 3.49
N THR A 75 -3.72 -14.40 2.29
CA THR A 75 -3.35 -15.74 1.86
C THR A 75 -2.31 -15.68 0.74
N GLN A 76 -1.12 -16.20 0.97
CA GLN A 76 0.05 -16.09 0.09
C GLN A 76 0.93 -17.33 0.10
N GLY A 77 2.09 -17.29 -0.56
CA GLY A 77 2.91 -18.47 -0.83
C GLY A 77 2.29 -19.27 -1.97
N GLY A 78 2.18 -20.56 -1.83
CA GLY A 78 1.31 -21.39 -2.68
C GLY A 78 -0.14 -21.00 -2.39
N THR A 79 -0.62 -19.94 -3.03
CA THR A 79 -1.86 -19.26 -2.65
C THR A 79 -3.09 -20.09 -2.94
N ARG A 80 -3.92 -20.31 -1.93
CA ARG A 80 -5.29 -20.81 -2.05
C ARG A 80 -6.24 -19.65 -1.72
N VAL A 81 -6.86 -19.09 -2.74
CA VAL A 81 -7.69 -17.87 -2.60
C VAL A 81 -8.93 -18.09 -1.74
N GLU A 82 -9.44 -19.31 -1.68
CA GLU A 82 -10.60 -19.70 -0.89
C GLU A 82 -10.40 -19.49 0.62
N TYR A 83 -9.15 -19.50 1.11
CA TYR A 83 -8.87 -19.15 2.52
C TYR A 83 -9.43 -17.77 2.89
N GLY A 84 -9.43 -16.82 1.96
CA GLY A 84 -9.97 -15.48 2.20
C GLY A 84 -11.43 -15.50 2.65
N PRO A 85 -12.39 -15.87 1.78
CA PRO A 85 -13.80 -15.91 2.14
C PRO A 85 -14.13 -16.95 3.21
N GLU A 86 -13.51 -18.16 3.18
CA GLU A 86 -13.79 -19.24 4.14
C GLU A 86 -13.42 -18.84 5.57
N LEU A 87 -12.25 -18.19 5.79
CA LEU A 87 -11.85 -17.68 7.10
C LEU A 87 -12.78 -16.56 7.57
N LEU A 88 -13.11 -15.61 6.69
CA LEU A 88 -14.05 -14.53 7.04
C LEU A 88 -15.45 -15.06 7.39
N ASP A 89 -15.89 -16.15 6.75
CA ASP A 89 -17.17 -16.81 7.07
C ASP A 89 -17.14 -17.47 8.46
N LEU A 90 -16.01 -18.09 8.84
CA LEU A 90 -15.84 -18.67 10.18
C LEU A 90 -15.76 -17.58 11.24
N LEU A 91 -15.02 -16.50 11.01
CA LEU A 91 -14.96 -15.35 11.92
C LEU A 91 -16.35 -14.71 12.11
N ALA A 92 -17.13 -14.57 11.05
CA ALA A 92 -18.50 -14.02 11.10
C ALA A 92 -19.45 -14.90 11.95
N LYS A 93 -19.16 -16.19 12.08
CA LYS A 93 -19.86 -17.14 12.96
C LYS A 93 -19.32 -17.13 14.39
N GLY A 94 -18.37 -16.27 14.73
CA GLY A 94 -17.77 -16.16 16.06
C GLY A 94 -16.67 -17.18 16.35
N VAL A 95 -16.22 -17.94 15.34
CA VAL A 95 -15.08 -18.88 15.51
C VAL A 95 -13.79 -18.05 15.64
N SER A 96 -12.91 -18.43 16.56
CA SER A 96 -11.66 -17.70 16.77
C SER A 96 -10.72 -17.80 15.55
N PRO A 97 -9.82 -16.80 15.33
CA PRO A 97 -8.87 -16.85 14.21
C PRO A 97 -8.03 -18.13 14.20
N ARG A 98 -7.52 -18.54 15.35
CA ARG A 98 -6.71 -19.78 15.47
C ARG A 98 -7.49 -21.01 15.08
N GLU A 99 -8.68 -21.18 15.64
CA GLU A 99 -9.53 -22.32 15.33
C GLU A 99 -10.00 -22.33 13.88
N SER A 100 -10.34 -21.16 13.32
CA SER A 100 -10.72 -21.02 11.91
C SER A 100 -9.61 -21.49 10.99
N LEU A 101 -8.39 -21.04 11.27
CA LEU A 101 -7.22 -21.39 10.48
C LEU A 101 -6.89 -22.88 10.61
N ASP A 102 -6.91 -23.45 11.81
CA ASP A 102 -6.64 -24.87 12.06
C ASP A 102 -7.64 -25.80 11.34
N ARG A 103 -8.93 -25.42 11.31
CA ARG A 103 -9.97 -26.19 10.59
C ARG A 103 -9.67 -26.27 9.08
N LEU A 104 -9.29 -25.13 8.46
CA LEU A 104 -9.02 -25.12 7.03
C LEU A 104 -7.69 -25.82 6.69
N LEU A 105 -6.66 -25.64 7.52
CA LEU A 105 -5.37 -26.31 7.35
C LEU A 105 -5.48 -27.83 7.49
N ALA A 106 -6.34 -28.32 8.38
CA ALA A 106 -6.56 -29.77 8.56
C ALA A 106 -7.14 -30.44 7.28
N ALA A 107 -7.90 -29.68 6.49
CA ALA A 107 -8.49 -30.15 5.25
C ALA A 107 -7.60 -29.90 4.00
N ASP A 108 -6.51 -29.14 4.13
CA ASP A 108 -5.63 -28.76 3.02
C ASP A 108 -4.40 -29.70 2.97
N GLN A 109 -4.34 -30.55 1.97
CA GLN A 109 -3.20 -31.45 1.74
C GLN A 109 -1.91 -30.70 1.40
N ASP A 110 -2.02 -29.50 0.82
CA ASP A 110 -0.90 -28.64 0.41
C ASP A 110 -0.57 -27.56 1.46
N ARG A 111 -1.05 -27.69 2.70
CA ARG A 111 -0.87 -26.70 3.77
C ARG A 111 0.59 -26.27 3.98
N ASP A 112 1.54 -27.17 3.72
CA ASP A 112 2.97 -26.86 3.86
C ASP A 112 3.48 -25.83 2.83
N ARG A 113 2.72 -25.59 1.78
CA ARG A 113 3.00 -24.55 0.77
C ARG A 113 2.32 -23.23 1.06
N ARG A 114 1.47 -23.13 2.09
CA ARG A 114 0.68 -21.93 2.41
C ARG A 114 1.42 -21.01 3.37
N GLN A 115 1.17 -19.70 3.20
CA GLN A 115 1.41 -18.73 4.25
C GLN A 115 0.15 -17.89 4.40
N VAL A 116 -0.49 -17.94 5.57
CA VAL A 116 -1.82 -17.35 5.80
C VAL A 116 -1.82 -16.59 7.11
N GLY A 117 -2.30 -15.34 7.08
CA GLY A 117 -2.61 -14.55 8.27
C GLY A 117 -4.09 -14.19 8.30
N VAL A 118 -4.71 -14.28 9.47
CA VAL A 118 -6.09 -13.91 9.73
C VAL A 118 -6.20 -13.11 11.01
N ILE A 119 -6.98 -12.02 10.98
CA ILE A 119 -7.26 -11.17 12.14
C ILE A 119 -8.77 -10.93 12.26
N ALA A 120 -9.32 -11.07 13.44
CA ALA A 120 -10.70 -10.76 13.73
C ALA A 120 -10.85 -9.29 14.15
N ILE A 121 -12.08 -8.78 14.11
CA ILE A 121 -12.43 -7.38 14.45
C ILE A 121 -12.04 -6.98 15.89
N ASP A 122 -11.86 -7.93 16.78
CA ASP A 122 -11.43 -7.71 18.17
C ASP A 122 -9.89 -7.64 18.32
N GLY A 123 -9.13 -7.78 17.22
CA GLY A 123 -7.67 -7.72 17.19
C GLY A 123 -6.99 -9.08 17.34
N ARG A 124 -7.68 -10.12 17.79
CA ARG A 124 -7.08 -11.45 17.85
C ARG A 124 -6.68 -11.93 16.45
N SER A 125 -5.49 -12.46 16.32
CA SER A 125 -4.97 -12.95 15.05
C SER A 125 -4.41 -14.37 15.15
N ALA A 126 -4.23 -14.99 13.99
CA ALA A 126 -3.51 -16.25 13.84
C ALA A 126 -2.73 -16.24 12.53
N GLN A 127 -1.58 -16.89 12.53
CA GLN A 127 -0.71 -17.04 11.37
C GLN A 127 -0.33 -18.51 11.20
N TRP A 128 -0.05 -18.87 9.95
CA TRP A 128 0.51 -20.14 9.53
C TRP A 128 1.50 -19.93 8.41
N THR A 129 2.71 -20.44 8.62
CA THR A 129 3.74 -20.55 7.60
C THR A 129 4.13 -22.01 7.47
N GLY A 130 3.74 -22.62 6.35
CA GLY A 130 4.00 -24.02 6.07
C GLY A 130 5.49 -24.32 5.89
N ALA A 131 5.90 -25.55 6.16
CA ALA A 131 7.29 -25.98 6.10
C ALA A 131 7.92 -25.77 4.69
N GLY A 132 7.10 -25.91 3.63
CA GLY A 132 7.52 -25.67 2.24
C GLY A 132 7.76 -24.20 1.89
N GLN A 133 7.32 -23.25 2.74
CA GLN A 133 7.61 -21.82 2.60
C GLN A 133 8.90 -21.38 3.29
N LYS A 134 9.48 -22.26 4.12
CA LYS A 134 10.77 -22.00 4.72
C LYS A 134 11.83 -22.14 3.64
N GLY A 135 12.20 -21.01 3.06
CA GLY A 135 13.17 -20.93 1.99
C GLY A 135 14.56 -21.36 2.44
N ALA A 136 15.47 -21.47 1.47
CA ALA A 136 16.87 -21.73 1.76
C ALA A 136 17.52 -20.42 2.24
N GLU A 137 17.49 -20.17 3.54
CA GLU A 137 18.15 -19.01 4.18
C GLU A 137 19.60 -18.84 3.73
N SER A 138 20.30 -19.96 3.45
CA SER A 138 21.63 -19.98 2.86
C SER A 138 21.73 -19.33 1.47
N ARG A 139 20.61 -19.09 0.79
CA ARG A 139 20.50 -18.39 -0.51
C ARG A 139 19.86 -17.00 -0.38
N GLY A 140 19.63 -16.49 0.84
CA GLY A 140 18.99 -15.20 1.05
C GLY A 140 17.48 -15.23 0.81
N ASP A 141 16.85 -16.39 0.94
CA ASP A 141 15.40 -16.58 0.81
C ASP A 141 14.80 -16.76 2.21
N TRP A 142 14.36 -15.65 2.81
CA TRP A 142 13.90 -15.60 4.19
C TRP A 142 12.37 -15.63 4.28
N THR A 143 11.90 -16.28 5.33
CA THR A 143 10.49 -16.29 5.73
C THR A 143 10.37 -15.80 7.16
N ALA A 144 9.44 -14.89 7.42
CA ALA A 144 9.24 -14.32 8.74
C ALA A 144 7.78 -13.98 9.01
N GLU A 145 7.42 -13.93 10.30
CA GLU A 145 6.12 -13.48 10.79
C GLU A 145 6.27 -12.75 12.13
N VAL A 146 5.45 -11.73 12.34
CA VAL A 146 5.35 -10.93 13.58
C VAL A 146 3.89 -10.59 13.82
N ALA A 147 3.41 -10.71 15.04
CA ALA A 147 2.08 -10.27 15.43
C ALA A 147 2.13 -9.29 16.62
N GLY A 148 1.26 -8.30 16.61
CA GLY A 148 0.96 -7.40 17.72
C GLY A 148 -0.47 -7.58 18.21
N ALA A 149 -0.93 -6.65 19.05
CA ALA A 149 -2.30 -6.70 19.60
C ALA A 149 -3.38 -6.42 18.56
N THR A 150 -3.05 -5.65 17.50
CA THR A 150 -3.99 -5.15 16.50
C THR A 150 -3.58 -5.46 15.06
N PHE A 151 -2.49 -6.19 14.87
CA PHE A 151 -1.95 -6.51 13.54
C PHE A 151 -1.20 -7.83 13.50
N ALA A 152 -1.03 -8.35 12.29
CA ALA A 152 -0.08 -9.42 12.01
C ALA A 152 0.60 -9.18 10.66
N VAL A 153 1.91 -9.44 10.61
CA VAL A 153 2.77 -9.26 9.43
C VAL A 153 3.42 -10.59 9.10
N GLN A 154 3.48 -10.93 7.84
CA GLN A 154 4.13 -12.14 7.35
C GLN A 154 4.79 -11.90 6.00
N GLY A 155 5.79 -12.71 5.68
CA GLY A 155 6.44 -12.66 4.39
C GLY A 155 7.26 -13.92 4.10
N ASN A 156 7.44 -14.19 2.82
CA ASN A 156 8.26 -15.28 2.29
C ASN A 156 9.10 -14.78 1.13
N SER A 157 10.20 -15.47 0.81
CA SER A 157 11.21 -15.09 -0.18
C SER A 157 11.72 -13.65 0.01
N LEU A 158 11.96 -13.27 1.23
CA LEU A 158 12.44 -11.95 1.62
C LEU A 158 13.97 -11.86 1.50
N VAL A 159 14.48 -10.65 1.29
CA VAL A 159 15.92 -10.36 1.38
C VAL A 159 16.48 -10.57 2.79
N SER A 160 15.64 -10.37 3.82
CA SER A 160 15.97 -10.62 5.23
C SER A 160 14.68 -10.64 6.08
N PRO A 161 14.72 -11.24 7.30
CA PRO A 161 13.61 -11.18 8.23
C PRO A 161 13.33 -9.77 8.77
N ASP A 162 14.24 -8.82 8.60
CA ASP A 162 14.09 -7.45 9.05
C ASP A 162 13.04 -6.69 8.25
N VAL A 163 12.71 -7.15 7.04
CA VAL A 163 11.58 -6.64 6.24
C VAL A 163 10.28 -6.70 7.07
N VAL A 164 9.92 -7.87 7.60
CA VAL A 164 8.70 -8.06 8.40
C VAL A 164 8.76 -7.28 9.71
N LYS A 165 9.92 -7.24 10.36
CA LYS A 165 10.12 -6.45 11.60
C LYS A 165 9.94 -4.95 11.36
N ALA A 166 10.45 -4.43 10.23
CA ALA A 166 10.28 -3.01 9.89
C ALA A 166 8.83 -2.65 9.61
N VAL A 167 8.08 -3.51 8.90
CA VAL A 167 6.64 -3.34 8.69
C VAL A 167 5.91 -3.28 10.04
N ALA A 168 6.18 -4.24 10.93
CA ALA A 168 5.56 -4.32 12.25
C ALA A 168 5.88 -3.10 13.12
N ALA A 169 7.15 -2.70 13.19
CA ALA A 169 7.60 -1.56 13.99
C ALA A 169 6.98 -0.24 13.49
N ASN A 170 6.92 -0.03 12.17
CA ASN A 170 6.30 1.16 11.58
C ASN A 170 4.80 1.22 11.89
N PHE A 171 4.08 0.11 11.70
CA PHE A 171 2.65 0.05 12.00
C PHE A 171 2.38 0.30 13.49
N GLN A 172 3.12 -0.35 14.37
CA GLN A 172 3.02 -0.18 15.82
C GLN A 172 3.26 1.27 16.25
N ALA A 173 4.25 1.95 15.66
CA ALA A 173 4.52 3.36 15.95
C ALA A 173 3.38 4.30 15.54
N SER A 174 2.48 3.87 14.66
CA SER A 174 1.29 4.63 14.23
C SER A 174 0.02 4.33 15.05
N GLU A 175 0.07 3.38 16.00
CA GLU A 175 -1.10 3.02 16.80
C GLU A 175 -1.58 4.21 17.67
N GLY A 176 -2.90 4.36 17.75
CA GLY A 176 -3.52 5.48 18.45
C GLY A 176 -3.47 6.82 17.70
N SER A 177 -2.84 6.89 16.53
CA SER A 177 -2.89 8.09 15.70
C SER A 177 -4.28 8.23 15.03
N PRO A 178 -4.73 9.45 14.72
CA PRO A 178 -6.01 9.68 14.03
C PRO A 178 -5.95 9.35 12.54
N ARG A 179 -4.84 8.83 12.06
CA ARG A 179 -4.63 8.49 10.65
C ARG A 179 -5.52 7.34 10.23
N HIS A 180 -6.07 7.44 9.02
CA HIS A 180 -6.86 6.38 8.39
C HIS A 180 -6.06 5.06 8.30
N LEU A 181 -6.73 3.92 8.52
CA LEU A 181 -6.05 2.62 8.57
C LEU A 181 -5.29 2.32 7.26
N ALA A 182 -5.85 2.66 6.09
CA ALA A 182 -5.16 2.45 4.82
C ALA A 182 -3.84 3.22 4.71
N ASP A 183 -3.81 4.45 5.22
CA ASP A 183 -2.62 5.29 5.25
C ASP A 183 -1.50 4.65 6.08
N ARG A 184 -1.84 4.16 7.27
CA ARG A 184 -0.92 3.46 8.18
C ARG A 184 -0.40 2.15 7.58
N LEU A 185 -1.28 1.39 6.91
CA LEU A 185 -0.92 0.14 6.23
C LEU A 185 0.04 0.35 5.07
N ILE A 186 -0.19 1.37 4.23
CA ILE A 186 0.69 1.69 3.10
C ILE A 186 2.07 2.14 3.60
N GLU A 187 2.12 2.94 4.66
CA GLU A 187 3.36 3.41 5.26
C GLU A 187 4.17 2.25 5.84
N ALA A 188 3.50 1.36 6.56
CA ALA A 188 4.12 0.14 7.09
C ALA A 188 4.68 -0.74 5.97
N LEU A 189 3.91 -0.96 4.89
CA LEU A 189 4.37 -1.72 3.72
C LEU A 189 5.62 -1.07 3.09
N ASN A 190 5.65 0.26 3.00
CA ASN A 190 6.79 1.01 2.48
C ASN A 190 8.06 0.82 3.34
N ALA A 191 7.92 0.71 4.66
CA ALA A 191 9.07 0.46 5.55
C ALA A 191 9.78 -0.87 5.22
N GLY A 192 9.00 -1.92 4.90
CA GLY A 192 9.57 -3.19 4.43
C GLY A 192 10.16 -3.10 3.02
N GLN A 193 9.52 -2.35 2.12
CA GLN A 193 9.99 -2.15 0.75
C GLN A 193 11.34 -1.42 0.69
N ILE A 194 11.58 -0.45 1.56
CA ILE A 194 12.85 0.28 1.66
C ILE A 194 14.01 -0.64 2.03
N LEU A 195 13.77 -1.70 2.80
CA LEU A 195 14.78 -2.70 3.17
C LEU A 195 15.03 -3.74 2.08
N GLY A 196 14.38 -3.64 0.92
CA GLY A 196 14.54 -4.54 -0.21
C GLY A 196 13.37 -5.50 -0.43
N GLY A 197 12.49 -5.69 0.54
CA GLY A 197 11.24 -6.43 0.41
C GLY A 197 11.40 -7.87 -0.08
N ASP A 198 10.73 -8.18 -1.18
CA ASP A 198 10.83 -9.47 -1.89
C ASP A 198 12.20 -9.60 -2.57
N GLY A 199 12.97 -10.62 -2.19
CA GLY A 199 14.37 -10.84 -2.62
C GLY A 199 14.53 -11.39 -4.03
N ARG A 200 13.44 -11.71 -4.74
CA ARG A 200 13.52 -12.21 -6.12
C ARG A 200 13.98 -11.13 -7.09
N HIS A 201 14.56 -11.56 -8.19
CA HIS A 201 14.95 -10.68 -9.29
C HIS A 201 13.79 -10.50 -10.28
N GLY A 202 13.72 -9.32 -10.90
CA GLY A 202 12.73 -8.97 -11.91
C GLY A 202 12.18 -7.55 -11.74
N GLU A 203 11.67 -6.99 -12.82
CA GLU A 203 11.15 -5.61 -12.85
C GLU A 203 9.68 -5.54 -12.46
N THR A 204 8.91 -6.62 -12.74
CA THR A 204 7.47 -6.66 -12.45
C THR A 204 7.22 -6.78 -10.96
N GLN A 205 6.43 -5.87 -10.44
CA GLN A 205 5.99 -5.85 -9.06
C GLN A 205 4.54 -5.37 -8.98
N SER A 206 3.85 -5.77 -7.93
CA SER A 206 2.49 -5.29 -7.65
C SER A 206 2.29 -5.02 -6.17
N ALA A 207 1.29 -4.19 -5.85
CA ALA A 207 0.87 -3.94 -4.47
C ALA A 207 -0.63 -3.70 -4.40
N ALA A 208 -1.21 -3.95 -3.23
CA ALA A 208 -2.62 -3.65 -2.98
C ALA A 208 -2.86 -3.24 -1.52
N VAL A 209 -3.89 -2.44 -1.31
CA VAL A 209 -4.45 -2.13 0.00
C VAL A 209 -5.97 -2.22 -0.06
N LEU A 210 -6.55 -2.95 0.88
CA LEU A 210 -7.98 -3.03 1.10
C LEU A 210 -8.30 -2.63 2.54
N VAL A 211 -9.33 -1.81 2.72
CA VAL A 211 -9.87 -1.46 4.04
C VAL A 211 -11.40 -1.54 4.00
N ALA A 212 -11.98 -2.13 5.01
CA ALA A 212 -13.42 -2.16 5.23
C ALA A 212 -13.78 -1.50 6.56
N ASP A 213 -14.85 -0.70 6.55
CA ASP A 213 -15.33 0.09 7.67
C ASP A 213 -16.76 -0.33 8.04
N PRO A 214 -17.00 -0.76 9.29
CA PRO A 214 -18.34 -1.18 9.70
C PRO A 214 -19.29 -0.02 10.01
N ARG A 215 -18.79 1.22 10.07
CA ARG A 215 -19.62 2.38 10.42
C ARG A 215 -20.62 2.70 9.32
N PRO A 216 -21.91 2.92 9.66
CA PRO A 216 -22.94 3.17 8.66
C PRO A 216 -22.66 4.40 7.80
N GLY A 217 -22.92 4.28 6.49
CA GLY A 217 -22.84 5.39 5.55
C GLY A 217 -21.45 5.72 5.01
N LEU A 218 -20.39 5.08 5.50
CA LEU A 218 -19.02 5.31 5.02
C LEU A 218 -18.70 4.51 3.75
N SER A 219 -19.30 3.36 3.56
CA SER A 219 -19.17 2.58 2.32
C SER A 219 -20.52 2.46 1.60
N ARG A 220 -20.49 2.49 0.25
CA ARG A 220 -21.61 2.16 -0.62
C ARG A 220 -21.58 0.71 -1.10
N ARG A 221 -20.53 -0.02 -0.75
CA ARG A 221 -20.34 -1.42 -1.12
C ARG A 221 -20.95 -2.34 -0.07
N PRO A 222 -21.60 -3.44 -0.47
CA PRO A 222 -22.22 -4.38 0.48
C PRO A 222 -21.21 -5.09 1.38
N ASP A 223 -19.93 -5.19 0.96
CA ASP A 223 -18.83 -5.75 1.76
C ASP A 223 -18.21 -4.73 2.74
N GLY A 224 -18.69 -3.48 2.73
CA GLY A 224 -18.22 -2.41 3.59
C GLY A 224 -16.85 -1.85 3.21
N GLN A 225 -16.28 -2.21 2.06
CA GLN A 225 -14.99 -1.67 1.65
C GLN A 225 -15.07 -0.16 1.40
N THR A 226 -14.17 0.58 2.02
CA THR A 226 -13.96 2.03 1.84
C THR A 226 -12.74 2.31 0.98
N VAL A 227 -11.73 1.42 1.04
CA VAL A 227 -10.54 1.47 0.19
C VAL A 227 -10.33 0.12 -0.48
N ASN A 228 -10.11 0.16 -1.80
CA ASN A 228 -9.71 -0.99 -2.61
C ASN A 228 -8.85 -0.47 -3.75
N ILE A 229 -7.55 -0.48 -3.54
CA ILE A 229 -6.57 0.01 -4.51
C ILE A 229 -5.60 -1.12 -4.82
N SER A 230 -5.45 -1.43 -6.11
CA SER A 230 -4.52 -2.42 -6.62
C SER A 230 -3.65 -1.81 -7.72
N VAL A 231 -2.34 -1.95 -7.56
CA VAL A 231 -1.33 -1.66 -8.57
C VAL A 231 -0.89 -2.99 -9.15
N CYS A 232 -1.38 -3.32 -10.34
CA CYS A 232 -1.17 -4.64 -10.96
C CYS A 232 0.25 -4.87 -11.45
N GLU A 233 0.87 -3.81 -11.94
CA GLU A 233 2.26 -3.85 -12.41
C GLU A 233 2.86 -2.45 -12.32
N HIS A 234 3.99 -2.34 -11.63
CA HIS A 234 4.75 -1.11 -11.54
C HIS A 234 6.16 -1.40 -10.98
N PRO A 235 7.24 -0.74 -11.44
CA PRO A 235 8.58 -0.94 -10.86
C PRO A 235 8.68 -0.51 -9.38
N GLU A 236 7.85 0.44 -8.95
CA GLU A 236 7.76 0.91 -7.55
C GLU A 236 6.29 0.84 -7.06
N PRO A 237 5.69 -0.36 -6.89
CA PRO A 237 4.26 -0.49 -6.72
C PRO A 237 3.74 0.11 -5.41
N VAL A 238 4.50 0.07 -4.33
CA VAL A 238 4.12 0.66 -3.03
C VAL A 238 4.08 2.18 -3.11
N ARG A 239 5.01 2.78 -3.86
CA ARG A 239 5.02 4.22 -4.10
C ARG A 239 3.84 4.66 -4.96
N GLU A 240 3.53 3.88 -6.00
CA GLU A 240 2.36 4.13 -6.85
C GLU A 240 1.05 3.93 -6.07
N LEU A 241 0.97 2.90 -5.22
CA LEU A 241 -0.15 2.68 -4.31
C LEU A 241 -0.37 3.91 -3.40
N ARG A 242 0.71 4.46 -2.82
CA ARG A 242 0.69 5.70 -2.02
C ARG A 242 0.14 6.87 -2.85
N ARG A 243 0.64 7.07 -4.05
CA ARG A 243 0.20 8.16 -4.94
C ARG A 243 -1.30 8.08 -5.26
N ILE A 244 -1.78 6.86 -5.58
CA ILE A 244 -3.21 6.63 -5.87
C ILE A 244 -4.06 6.88 -4.62
N TYR A 245 -3.63 6.36 -3.46
CA TYR A 245 -4.33 6.56 -2.20
C TYR A 245 -4.44 8.05 -1.85
N ASP A 246 -3.35 8.80 -1.95
CA ASP A 246 -3.34 10.24 -1.65
C ASP A 246 -4.36 10.98 -2.54
N THR A 247 -4.39 10.67 -3.84
CA THR A 247 -5.37 11.24 -4.78
C THR A 247 -6.81 10.83 -4.43
N ALA A 248 -7.03 9.53 -4.15
CA ALA A 248 -8.36 9.01 -3.85
C ALA A 248 -8.89 9.54 -2.50
N SER A 249 -8.04 9.65 -1.49
CA SER A 249 -8.43 10.15 -0.17
C SER A 249 -8.80 11.63 -0.19
N GLU A 250 -8.13 12.45 -1.00
CA GLU A 250 -8.53 13.84 -1.24
C GLU A 250 -9.93 13.92 -1.85
N THR A 251 -10.19 13.10 -2.88
CA THR A 251 -11.47 13.06 -3.59
C THR A 251 -12.60 12.53 -2.71
N LEU A 252 -12.35 11.56 -1.86
CA LEU A 252 -13.34 10.88 -1.03
C LEU A 252 -13.54 11.52 0.35
N GLY A 253 -12.73 12.53 0.72
CA GLY A 253 -12.80 13.20 2.01
C GLY A 253 -12.39 12.34 3.22
N PHE A 254 -11.68 11.23 2.98
CA PHE A 254 -11.16 10.36 4.04
C PHE A 254 -9.94 10.94 4.77
N ARG A 255 -9.37 11.99 4.22
CA ARG A 255 -8.14 12.56 4.72
C ARG A 255 -8.41 13.71 5.67
N VAL A 256 -8.26 13.46 6.96
CA VAL A 256 -8.08 14.53 7.93
C VAL A 256 -6.58 14.85 7.95
N LEU A 257 -6.20 15.99 7.37
CA LEU A 257 -4.80 16.47 7.37
C LEU A 257 -4.40 16.93 8.77
N GLU A 258 -4.31 16.01 9.71
CA GLU A 258 -3.72 16.29 11.02
C GLU A 258 -2.19 16.23 10.95
N GLN A 259 -1.67 15.36 10.08
CA GLN A 259 -0.26 15.29 9.73
C GLN A 259 -0.10 15.07 8.23
N PRO A 260 0.84 15.75 7.56
CA PRO A 260 1.15 15.50 6.16
C PRO A 260 1.79 14.12 5.99
N ILE A 261 1.51 13.48 4.86
CA ILE A 261 1.99 12.13 4.52
C ILE A 261 2.51 12.09 3.09
N GLY A 262 3.42 11.16 2.82
CA GLY A 262 3.92 10.91 1.48
C GLY A 262 4.45 12.16 0.79
N ARG A 263 3.86 12.53 -0.34
CA ARG A 263 4.26 13.70 -1.13
C ARG A 263 4.02 15.04 -0.43
N ASP A 264 3.04 15.13 0.46
CA ASP A 264 2.79 16.38 1.20
C ASP A 264 3.96 16.68 2.13
N VAL A 265 4.57 15.65 2.73
CA VAL A 265 5.78 15.82 3.54
C VAL A 265 6.90 16.43 2.72
N LEU A 266 7.14 15.91 1.51
CA LEU A 266 8.15 16.46 0.59
C LEU A 266 7.83 17.91 0.22
N GLN A 267 6.57 18.21 -0.15
CA GLN A 267 6.15 19.57 -0.46
C GLN A 267 6.36 20.51 0.73
N LEU A 268 5.97 20.08 1.91
CA LEU A 268 6.12 20.84 3.16
C LEU A 268 7.61 21.10 3.47
N LYS A 269 8.47 20.08 3.36
CA LYS A 269 9.93 20.22 3.50
C LYS A 269 10.51 21.25 2.54
N ILE A 270 10.13 21.17 1.27
CA ILE A 270 10.58 22.13 0.24
C ILE A 270 10.12 23.55 0.57
N MET A 271 8.86 23.73 0.98
CA MET A 271 8.32 25.05 1.31
C MET A 271 9.00 25.64 2.56
N LEU A 272 9.11 24.88 3.63
CA LEU A 272 9.77 25.31 4.87
C LEU A 272 11.27 25.56 4.68
N HIS A 273 11.95 24.71 3.90
CA HIS A 273 13.35 24.89 3.53
C HIS A 273 13.55 26.20 2.74
N ALA A 274 12.70 26.45 1.75
CA ALA A 274 12.76 27.68 0.96
C ALA A 274 12.55 28.95 1.80
N LEU A 275 11.79 28.86 2.87
CA LEU A 275 11.57 29.95 3.84
C LEU A 275 12.66 30.02 4.92
N GLY A 276 13.63 29.10 4.94
CA GLY A 276 14.67 29.03 5.97
C GLY A 276 14.18 28.57 7.34
N LEU A 277 12.98 27.97 7.38
CA LEU A 277 12.34 27.46 8.61
C LEU A 277 12.73 26.01 8.92
N TYR A 278 13.27 25.29 7.93
CA TYR A 278 13.75 23.93 8.02
C TYR A 278 15.05 23.77 7.25
N ARG A 279 16.02 23.07 7.81
CA ARG A 279 17.29 22.74 7.12
C ARG A 279 17.22 21.30 6.60
N ALA A 280 16.76 21.14 5.38
CA ALA A 280 16.79 19.87 4.71
C ALA A 280 18.17 19.55 4.15
N ASN A 281 18.60 18.29 4.21
CA ASN A 281 19.68 17.77 3.38
C ASN A 281 19.14 17.37 1.99
N ASP A 282 20.04 17.10 1.05
CA ASP A 282 19.65 16.81 -0.35
C ASP A 282 18.72 15.60 -0.47
N LYS A 283 18.90 14.56 0.36
CA LYS A 283 18.07 13.35 0.34
C LYS A 283 16.64 13.60 0.86
N GLU A 284 16.47 14.55 1.78
CA GLU A 284 15.15 14.88 2.35
C GLU A 284 14.26 15.68 1.41
N ILE A 285 14.85 16.30 0.39
CA ILE A 285 14.14 17.08 -0.63
C ILE A 285 14.32 16.52 -2.05
N ASP A 286 14.88 15.32 -2.18
CA ASP A 286 14.91 14.53 -3.41
C ASP A 286 13.72 13.55 -3.43
N ALA A 287 12.83 13.72 -4.40
CA ALA A 287 11.64 12.87 -4.56
C ALA A 287 11.92 11.38 -4.73
N ARG A 288 13.17 11.02 -5.05
CA ARG A 288 13.62 9.63 -5.24
C ARG A 288 14.13 9.01 -3.94
N ALA A 289 14.38 9.81 -2.92
CA ALA A 289 14.91 9.34 -1.66
C ALA A 289 13.77 8.94 -0.70
N ALA A 290 13.92 7.82 -0.02
CA ALA A 290 12.97 7.36 0.99
C ALA A 290 12.74 8.40 2.10
N GLN A 291 13.78 9.15 2.48
CA GLN A 291 13.72 10.18 3.51
C GLN A 291 12.79 11.36 3.14
N ALA A 292 12.51 11.56 1.86
CA ALA A 292 11.70 12.68 1.39
C ALA A 292 10.25 12.66 1.95
N SER A 293 9.69 11.47 2.13
CA SER A 293 8.33 11.25 2.63
C SER A 293 8.23 11.03 4.14
N LEU A 294 9.35 11.00 4.87
CA LEU A 294 9.34 10.79 6.31
C LEU A 294 9.01 12.09 7.05
N TYR A 295 7.97 12.05 7.87
CA TYR A 295 7.57 13.14 8.76
C TYR A 295 8.31 13.01 10.09
N THR A 296 9.56 13.44 10.11
CA THR A 296 10.50 13.30 11.23
C THR A 296 10.27 14.39 12.28
N GLN A 297 10.82 14.21 13.51
CA GLN A 297 10.60 15.13 14.62
C GLN A 297 11.06 16.55 14.30
N ASP A 298 12.15 16.73 13.59
CA ASP A 298 12.67 18.03 13.19
C ASP A 298 11.74 18.80 12.22
N ILE A 299 11.01 18.11 11.35
CA ILE A 299 9.98 18.75 10.52
C ILE A 299 8.72 19.06 11.34
N VAL A 300 8.35 18.21 12.30
CA VAL A 300 7.28 18.48 13.27
C VAL A 300 7.59 19.75 14.04
N ASP A 301 8.80 19.86 14.60
CA ASP A 301 9.24 21.04 15.35
C ASP A 301 9.24 22.32 14.49
N ALA A 302 9.62 22.21 13.22
CA ALA A 302 9.59 23.33 12.28
C ALA A 302 8.16 23.81 11.98
N VAL A 303 7.21 22.88 11.83
CA VAL A 303 5.78 23.18 11.66
C VAL A 303 5.21 23.84 12.90
N ASP A 304 5.46 23.28 14.08
CA ASP A 304 4.95 23.80 15.34
C ASP A 304 5.49 25.20 15.63
N LYS A 305 6.79 25.41 15.39
CA LYS A 305 7.41 26.74 15.48
C LYS A 305 6.80 27.74 14.51
N PHE A 306 6.54 27.30 13.26
CA PHE A 306 5.88 28.15 12.27
C PHE A 306 4.47 28.53 12.71
N ARG A 307 3.66 27.58 13.19
CA ARG A 307 2.30 27.82 13.67
C ARG A 307 2.27 28.71 14.91
N ALA A 308 3.14 28.45 15.88
CA ALA A 308 3.27 29.26 17.09
C ALA A 308 3.60 30.72 16.75
N ALA A 309 4.44 30.98 15.77
CA ALA A 309 4.75 32.34 15.29
C ALA A 309 3.56 33.07 14.64
N GLN A 310 2.47 32.35 14.31
CA GLN A 310 1.20 32.91 13.84
C GLN A 310 0.17 33.04 14.99
N GLY A 311 0.50 32.65 16.21
CA GLY A 311 -0.44 32.58 17.35
C GLY A 311 -1.42 31.39 17.24
N TRP A 312 -1.14 30.38 16.41
CA TRP A 312 -2.00 29.22 16.22
C TRP A 312 -1.53 28.07 17.11
N GLN A 313 -2.29 27.82 18.16
CA GLN A 313 -2.03 26.69 19.05
C GLN A 313 -2.77 25.43 18.60
N THR A 314 -2.17 24.28 18.84
CA THR A 314 -2.75 22.96 18.64
C THR A 314 -2.21 22.02 19.72
N THR A 315 -3.00 21.00 20.07
CA THR A 315 -2.57 19.92 20.96
C THR A 315 -1.93 18.77 20.19
N VAL A 316 -2.00 18.81 18.85
CA VAL A 316 -1.43 17.78 17.97
C VAL A 316 -0.09 18.29 17.42
N PRO A 317 1.04 17.68 17.80
CA PRO A 317 2.35 18.05 17.27
C PRO A 317 2.41 17.88 15.74
N GLY A 318 3.00 18.87 15.06
CA GLY A 318 3.16 18.83 13.61
C GLY A 318 1.86 18.94 12.82
N TYR A 319 0.79 19.46 13.41
CA TYR A 319 -0.49 19.62 12.75
C TYR A 319 -0.42 20.58 11.55
N VAL A 320 -0.89 20.14 10.38
CA VAL A 320 -0.92 20.95 9.16
C VAL A 320 -2.34 20.96 8.59
N ASP A 321 -2.95 22.13 8.56
CA ASP A 321 -4.25 22.39 7.96
C ASP A 321 -4.14 23.27 6.70
N ALA A 322 -5.24 23.46 6.01
CA ALA A 322 -5.31 24.33 4.84
C ALA A 322 -4.81 25.75 5.14
N LYS A 323 -5.16 26.28 6.32
CA LYS A 323 -4.71 27.60 6.80
C LYS A 323 -3.18 27.67 6.94
N THR A 324 -2.54 26.59 7.39
CA THR A 324 -1.08 26.49 7.48
C THR A 324 -0.45 26.54 6.09
N ILE A 325 -1.00 25.79 5.13
CA ILE A 325 -0.52 25.74 3.75
C ILE A 325 -0.73 27.10 3.04
N GLU A 326 -1.89 27.71 3.17
CA GLU A 326 -2.17 29.05 2.61
C GLU A 326 -1.18 30.09 3.12
N ARG A 327 -0.88 30.04 4.44
CA ARG A 327 0.08 30.96 5.05
C ARG A 327 1.51 30.73 4.59
N LEU A 328 1.91 29.48 4.37
CA LEU A 328 3.22 29.17 3.79
C LEU A 328 3.32 29.75 2.36
N TRP A 329 2.29 29.58 1.52
CA TRP A 329 2.25 30.16 0.19
C TRP A 329 2.32 31.67 0.21
N SER A 330 1.53 32.33 1.06
CA SER A 330 1.56 33.79 1.21
C SER A 330 2.97 34.29 1.59
N ARG A 331 3.69 33.56 2.45
CA ARG A 331 5.07 33.91 2.80
C ARG A 331 6.07 33.66 1.68
N LEU A 332 5.87 32.61 0.88
CA LEU A 332 6.68 32.36 -0.31
C LEU A 332 6.46 33.44 -1.39
N GLU A 333 5.23 33.90 -1.55
CA GLU A 333 4.89 35.01 -2.44
C GLU A 333 5.56 36.30 -2.00
N ALA A 334 5.42 36.66 -0.72
CA ALA A 334 6.07 37.83 -0.15
C ALA A 334 7.61 37.78 -0.26
N ALA A 335 8.19 36.59 -0.22
CA ALA A 335 9.63 36.36 -0.40
C ALA A 335 10.08 36.28 -1.87
N GLY A 336 9.16 36.39 -2.84
CA GLY A 336 9.45 36.26 -4.29
C GLY A 336 9.83 34.83 -4.71
N LYS A 337 9.55 33.80 -3.90
CA LYS A 337 9.96 32.42 -4.12
C LYS A 337 8.86 31.50 -4.64
N ALA A 338 7.59 31.96 -4.61
CA ALA A 338 6.43 31.11 -4.92
C ALA A 338 6.49 30.50 -6.34
N VAL A 339 6.88 31.28 -7.35
CA VAL A 339 6.96 30.79 -8.75
C VAL A 339 7.98 29.67 -8.89
N ALA A 340 9.17 29.82 -8.29
CA ALA A 340 10.23 28.81 -8.35
C ALA A 340 9.81 27.52 -7.63
N ILE A 341 9.16 27.66 -6.46
CA ILE A 341 8.66 26.50 -5.71
C ILE A 341 7.52 25.79 -6.44
N ARG A 342 6.53 26.51 -6.99
CA ARG A 342 5.47 25.90 -7.82
C ARG A 342 6.03 25.11 -8.99
N ARG A 343 7.02 25.69 -9.71
CA ARG A 343 7.69 24.97 -10.81
C ARG A 343 8.36 23.69 -10.32
N ARG A 344 9.13 23.76 -9.23
CA ARG A 344 9.79 22.59 -8.63
C ARG A 344 8.78 21.51 -8.24
N LEU A 345 7.66 21.86 -7.61
CA LEU A 345 6.63 20.91 -7.23
C LEU A 345 5.95 20.27 -8.45
N LEU A 346 5.72 21.03 -9.52
CA LEU A 346 5.19 20.48 -10.78
C LEU A 346 6.18 19.53 -11.46
N ASP A 347 7.48 19.86 -11.45
CA ASP A 347 8.51 18.98 -12.01
C ASP A 347 8.62 17.66 -11.23
N LEU A 348 8.43 17.67 -9.91
CA LEU A 348 8.36 16.47 -9.08
C LEU A 348 7.17 15.56 -9.40
N GLN A 349 6.07 16.12 -9.94
CA GLN A 349 4.92 15.33 -10.40
C GLN A 349 5.19 14.62 -11.73
N ARG A 350 6.13 15.11 -12.53
CA ARG A 350 6.49 14.55 -13.85
C ARG A 350 7.58 13.48 -13.78
N VAL A 351 8.26 13.34 -12.67
CA VAL A 351 9.22 12.25 -12.43
C VAL A 351 8.40 10.98 -12.15
N ARG A 352 8.04 10.29 -13.23
CA ARG A 352 7.45 8.96 -13.24
C ARG A 352 8.54 7.91 -13.34
#